data_cf2cb921671ea9b220ab13962d026fbb
#
_entry.id   cf2cb921671ea9b220ab13962d026fbb
#
_cell.length_a   1.000
_cell.length_b   1.000
_cell.length_c   1.000
_cell.angle_alpha   90.00
_cell.angle_beta   90.00
_cell.angle_gamma   90.00
#
_symmetry.space_group_name_H-M   'P 1'
#
loop_
_entity.id
_entity.type
_entity.pdbx_description
1 polymer ?
#
loop_
_entity_poly.entity_id
_entity_poly.type
_entity_poly.pdbx_seq_one_letter_code
_entity_poly.pdbx_strand_id
1 'polypeptide(L)'
;MSDIAGEDIPRRWTTSRVEAFSDGVFAIAITLLVLDIRVEPSDFDHLSHALLQQWPAYLSYVTSFFTVGSVWIAHHNLFTRLKYVDAALLRLNILLLMAAAFLPFPTGVLAEALTASNRAERTAIAFYGATVLVIELLLVAGVRHVASHPDLLIEPSDAEALPTRRRHERRGWFRTLAYPAAIAFGIIAFPKVAAVIYLVVAAEGVLLLGGRPGFSLGRRRIRG
;
A
#
# COMPACT_ATOMS: atom_id res chain seq x y z
N MET A 1 39.61 -37.82 -2.49
CA MET A 1 39.21 -36.55 -3.11
C MET A 1 37.71 -36.49 -2.97
N SER A 2 37.24 -35.90 -1.82
CA SER A 2 35.82 -35.77 -1.50
C SER A 2 35.32 -34.44 -2.09
N ASP A 3 34.39 -34.56 -3.05
CA ASP A 3 33.60 -33.44 -3.54
C ASP A 3 32.89 -32.75 -2.39
N ILE A 4 33.36 -31.58 -2.04
CA ILE A 4 32.59 -30.64 -1.24
C ILE A 4 31.64 -29.98 -2.27
N ALA A 5 30.50 -30.65 -2.52
CA ALA A 5 29.38 -30.02 -3.17
C ALA A 5 29.03 -28.79 -2.31
N GLY A 6 29.27 -27.59 -2.85
CA GLY A 6 28.90 -26.34 -2.20
C GLY A 6 27.40 -26.35 -1.96
N GLU A 7 26.99 -26.56 -0.72
CA GLU A 7 25.62 -26.26 -0.30
C GLU A 7 25.35 -24.80 -0.63
N ASP A 8 24.49 -24.58 -1.60
CA ASP A 8 23.95 -23.25 -1.92
C ASP A 8 23.18 -22.75 -0.70
N ILE A 9 23.90 -22.12 0.24
CA ILE A 9 23.28 -21.49 1.41
C ILE A 9 22.37 -20.38 0.86
N PRO A 10 21.05 -20.53 0.97
CA PRO A 10 20.14 -19.53 0.45
C PRO A 10 20.46 -18.18 1.08
N ARG A 11 20.73 -17.18 0.23
CA ARG A 11 21.04 -15.82 0.69
C ARG A 11 19.85 -15.27 1.46
N ARG A 12 20.03 -15.06 2.75
CA ARG A 12 19.04 -14.55 3.69
C ARG A 12 19.46 -13.15 4.13
N TRP A 13 18.52 -12.20 4.06
CA TRP A 13 18.74 -10.83 4.48
C TRP A 13 18.09 -10.58 5.84
N THR A 14 18.71 -9.70 6.62
CA THR A 14 18.15 -9.27 7.91
C THR A 14 16.90 -8.44 7.67
N THR A 15 15.80 -8.80 8.31
CA THR A 15 14.48 -8.15 8.18
C THR A 15 14.58 -6.67 8.51
N SER A 16 15.31 -6.30 9.58
CA SER A 16 15.44 -4.91 10.03
C SER A 16 16.00 -3.95 8.98
N ARG A 17 16.97 -4.39 8.17
CA ARG A 17 17.54 -3.55 7.11
C ARG A 17 16.57 -3.34 5.94
N VAL A 18 15.85 -4.40 5.58
CA VAL A 18 14.85 -4.33 4.49
C VAL A 18 13.67 -3.47 4.93
N GLU A 19 13.22 -3.63 6.17
CA GLU A 19 12.15 -2.83 6.78
C GLU A 19 12.53 -1.34 6.84
N ALA A 20 13.71 -1.00 7.39
CA ALA A 20 14.17 0.38 7.47
C ALA A 20 14.28 1.05 6.08
N PHE A 21 14.76 0.32 5.06
CA PHE A 21 14.78 0.83 3.70
C PHE A 21 13.37 1.06 3.15
N SER A 22 12.45 0.13 3.40
CA SER A 22 11.05 0.24 2.97
C SER A 22 10.35 1.42 3.62
N ASP A 23 10.54 1.62 4.94
CA ASP A 23 9.99 2.75 5.70
C ASP A 23 10.47 4.09 5.12
N GLY A 24 11.75 4.18 4.74
CA GLY A 24 12.30 5.36 4.07
C GLY A 24 11.62 5.65 2.74
N VAL A 25 11.38 4.64 1.91
CA VAL A 25 10.71 4.81 0.62
C VAL A 25 9.24 5.22 0.80
N PHE A 26 8.50 4.58 1.72
CA PHE A 26 7.11 4.97 2.01
C PHE A 26 7.02 6.40 2.55
N ALA A 27 7.94 6.80 3.44
CA ALA A 27 7.99 8.16 3.98
C ALA A 27 8.22 9.20 2.87
N ILE A 28 9.13 8.92 1.93
CA ILE A 28 9.37 9.81 0.78
C ILE A 28 8.13 9.84 -0.13
N ALA A 29 7.53 8.70 -0.45
CA ALA A 29 6.35 8.64 -1.29
C ALA A 29 5.19 9.48 -0.72
N ILE A 30 4.92 9.39 0.58
CA ILE A 30 3.89 10.18 1.27
C ILE A 30 4.20 11.69 1.21
N THR A 31 5.44 12.08 1.43
CA THR A 31 5.83 13.50 1.44
C THR A 31 5.81 14.15 0.06
N LEU A 32 6.06 13.38 -0.99
CA LEU A 32 5.98 13.88 -2.37
C LEU A 32 4.55 14.21 -2.80
N LEU A 33 3.52 13.57 -2.22
CA LEU A 33 2.12 13.81 -2.57
C LEU A 33 1.69 15.27 -2.38
N VAL A 34 2.25 15.98 -1.41
CA VAL A 34 1.87 17.37 -1.13
C VAL A 34 2.38 18.35 -2.19
N LEU A 35 3.40 17.96 -2.98
CA LEU A 35 4.01 18.85 -3.98
C LEU A 35 3.10 19.15 -5.16
N ASP A 36 2.04 18.36 -5.37
CA ASP A 36 1.05 18.58 -6.42
C ASP A 36 -0.01 19.63 -6.02
N ILE A 37 -0.05 20.03 -4.74
CA ILE A 37 -0.95 21.09 -4.26
C ILE A 37 -0.25 22.44 -4.48
N ARG A 38 -0.64 23.15 -5.56
CA ARG A 38 -0.01 24.41 -5.96
C ARG A 38 -1.06 25.46 -6.26
N VAL A 39 -0.76 26.71 -5.88
CA VAL A 39 -1.53 27.87 -6.28
C VAL A 39 -0.69 28.65 -7.29
N GLU A 40 -1.29 28.97 -8.43
CA GLU A 40 -0.60 29.75 -9.47
C GLU A 40 -0.36 31.19 -8.97
N PRO A 41 0.78 31.82 -9.32
CA PRO A 41 1.05 33.19 -8.91
C PRO A 41 0.00 34.21 -9.38
N SER A 42 -0.67 33.95 -10.51
CA SER A 42 -1.75 34.78 -11.04
C SER A 42 -3.00 34.82 -10.14
N ASP A 43 -3.17 33.84 -9.27
CA ASP A 43 -4.37 33.69 -8.43
C ASP A 43 -4.23 34.31 -7.05
N PHE A 44 -3.06 34.92 -6.74
CA PHE A 44 -2.79 35.49 -5.42
C PHE A 44 -3.70 36.68 -5.07
N ASP A 45 -4.20 37.42 -6.04
CA ASP A 45 -5.16 38.51 -5.83
C ASP A 45 -6.53 38.00 -5.31
N HIS A 46 -6.80 36.71 -5.54
CA HIS A 46 -8.04 36.02 -5.11
C HIS A 46 -7.72 34.72 -4.35
N LEU A 47 -6.69 34.73 -3.49
CA LEU A 47 -6.11 33.55 -2.86
C LEU A 47 -7.14 32.66 -2.13
N SER A 48 -8.10 33.25 -1.42
CA SER A 48 -9.14 32.46 -0.74
C SER A 48 -9.99 31.64 -1.69
N HIS A 49 -10.34 32.22 -2.85
CA HIS A 49 -11.07 31.53 -3.90
C HIS A 49 -10.23 30.43 -4.57
N ALA A 50 -8.96 30.74 -4.89
CA ALA A 50 -8.03 29.79 -5.46
C ALA A 50 -7.82 28.57 -4.56
N LEU A 51 -7.63 28.78 -3.23
CA LEU A 51 -7.53 27.69 -2.26
C LEU A 51 -8.78 26.80 -2.20
N LEU A 52 -9.97 27.37 -2.27
CA LEU A 52 -11.21 26.59 -2.31
C LEU A 52 -11.38 25.80 -3.61
N GLN A 53 -10.88 26.32 -4.72
CA GLN A 53 -10.90 25.60 -6.00
C GLN A 53 -9.94 24.42 -6.07
N GLN A 54 -8.93 24.35 -5.18
CA GLN A 54 -7.98 23.25 -5.09
C GLN A 54 -8.55 21.96 -4.43
N TRP A 55 -9.86 21.91 -4.16
CA TRP A 55 -10.49 20.73 -3.56
C TRP A 55 -10.16 19.38 -4.26
N PRO A 56 -9.97 19.31 -5.61
CA PRO A 56 -9.59 18.05 -6.25
C PRO A 56 -8.19 17.59 -5.85
N ALA A 57 -7.24 18.53 -5.72
CA ALA A 57 -5.90 18.24 -5.26
C ALA A 57 -5.91 17.76 -3.79
N TYR A 58 -6.69 18.41 -2.92
CA TYR A 58 -6.85 17.96 -1.53
C TYR A 58 -7.46 16.56 -1.44
N LEU A 59 -8.52 16.29 -2.22
CA LEU A 59 -9.15 14.96 -2.25
C LEU A 59 -8.18 13.89 -2.72
N SER A 60 -7.47 14.13 -3.82
CA SER A 60 -6.48 13.22 -4.39
C SER A 60 -5.33 12.97 -3.41
N TYR A 61 -4.81 14.03 -2.77
CA TYR A 61 -3.78 13.97 -1.74
C TYR A 61 -4.21 13.10 -0.56
N VAL A 62 -5.37 13.39 0.05
CA VAL A 62 -5.86 12.64 1.22
C VAL A 62 -6.10 11.17 0.87
N THR A 63 -6.68 10.91 -0.30
CA THR A 63 -6.90 9.53 -0.79
C THR A 63 -5.59 8.77 -0.91
N SER A 64 -4.59 9.38 -1.55
CA SER A 64 -3.28 8.75 -1.77
C SER A 64 -2.48 8.61 -0.48
N PHE A 65 -2.57 9.58 0.43
CA PHE A 65 -1.95 9.50 1.75
C PHE A 65 -2.47 8.30 2.54
N PHE A 66 -3.79 8.13 2.62
CA PHE A 66 -4.38 6.95 3.27
C PHE A 66 -4.06 5.65 2.53
N THR A 67 -3.98 5.68 1.20
CA THR A 67 -3.59 4.50 0.40
C THR A 67 -2.19 4.05 0.77
N VAL A 68 -1.18 4.93 0.68
CA VAL A 68 0.21 4.60 1.05
C VAL A 68 0.30 4.21 2.52
N GLY A 69 -0.37 4.94 3.41
CA GLY A 69 -0.40 4.63 4.84
C GLY A 69 -0.98 3.24 5.14
N SER A 70 -2.06 2.84 4.46
CA SER A 70 -2.65 1.50 4.62
C SER A 70 -1.73 0.39 4.13
N VAL A 71 -1.05 0.62 3.01
CA VAL A 71 -0.05 -0.32 2.45
C VAL A 71 1.14 -0.44 3.38
N TRP A 72 1.65 0.69 3.91
CA TRP A 72 2.73 0.70 4.89
C TRP A 72 2.37 -0.09 6.16
N ILE A 73 1.17 0.14 6.74
CA ILE A 73 0.72 -0.62 7.93
C ILE A 73 0.67 -2.13 7.63
N ALA A 74 0.15 -2.53 6.47
CA ALA A 74 0.07 -3.93 6.09
C ALA A 74 1.46 -4.55 5.87
N HIS A 75 2.38 -3.80 5.24
CA HIS A 75 3.78 -4.17 5.07
C HIS A 75 4.48 -4.33 6.41
N HIS A 76 4.41 -3.34 7.30
CA HIS A 76 4.99 -3.38 8.64
C HIS A 76 4.48 -4.59 9.43
N ASN A 77 3.15 -4.83 9.45
CA ASN A 77 2.55 -5.98 10.12
C ASN A 77 3.02 -7.34 9.56
N LEU A 78 3.41 -7.41 8.30
CA LEU A 78 4.00 -8.61 7.71
C LEU A 78 5.45 -8.75 8.15
N PHE A 79 6.25 -7.69 8.04
CA PHE A 79 7.69 -7.73 8.28
C PHE A 79 8.05 -7.96 9.75
N THR A 80 7.26 -7.46 10.70
CA THR A 80 7.44 -7.72 12.14
C THR A 80 7.30 -9.20 12.53
N ARG A 81 6.73 -10.04 11.67
CA ARG A 81 6.59 -11.48 11.87
C ARG A 81 7.71 -12.30 11.23
N LEU A 82 8.55 -11.66 10.41
CA LEU A 82 9.59 -12.35 9.66
C LEU A 82 10.88 -12.51 10.48
N LYS A 83 11.43 -13.70 10.43
CA LYS A 83 12.77 -14.02 10.97
C LYS A 83 13.88 -13.54 10.02
N TYR A 84 13.67 -13.73 8.72
CA TYR A 84 14.57 -13.28 7.65
C TYR A 84 13.78 -13.11 6.34
N VAL A 85 14.41 -12.46 5.37
CA VAL A 85 13.85 -12.23 4.03
C VAL A 85 14.63 -13.07 3.03
N ASP A 86 13.92 -13.83 2.19
CA ASP A 86 14.49 -14.57 1.07
C ASP A 86 14.54 -13.72 -0.21
N ALA A 87 15.18 -14.27 -1.25
CA ALA A 87 15.35 -13.55 -2.52
C ALA A 87 14.04 -13.26 -3.26
N ALA A 88 13.01 -14.11 -3.10
CA ALA A 88 11.72 -13.92 -3.74
C ALA A 88 10.96 -12.79 -3.07
N LEU A 89 10.88 -12.81 -1.74
CA LEU A 89 10.23 -11.75 -0.97
C LEU A 89 10.93 -10.40 -1.14
N LEU A 90 12.28 -10.40 -1.20
CA LEU A 90 13.03 -9.17 -1.46
C LEU A 90 12.68 -8.56 -2.83
N ARG A 91 12.58 -9.38 -3.87
CA ARG A 91 12.16 -8.90 -5.21
C ARG A 91 10.75 -8.34 -5.21
N LEU A 92 9.80 -9.05 -4.58
CA LEU A 92 8.43 -8.56 -4.42
C LEU A 92 8.38 -7.24 -3.66
N ASN A 93 9.20 -7.11 -2.61
CA ASN A 93 9.31 -5.86 -1.84
C ASN A 93 9.83 -4.70 -2.70
N ILE A 94 10.89 -4.91 -3.48
CA ILE A 94 11.42 -3.87 -4.37
C ILE A 94 10.36 -3.42 -5.40
N LEU A 95 9.62 -4.35 -5.99
CA LEU A 95 8.54 -4.02 -6.92
C LEU A 95 7.40 -3.25 -6.23
N LEU A 96 7.04 -3.65 -5.02
CA LEU A 96 6.05 -2.93 -4.19
C LEU A 96 6.48 -1.50 -3.92
N LEU A 97 7.73 -1.30 -3.50
CA LEU A 97 8.29 0.02 -3.21
C LEU A 97 8.36 0.89 -4.47
N MET A 98 8.73 0.32 -5.62
CA MET A 98 8.73 1.01 -6.90
C MET A 98 7.32 1.48 -7.27
N ALA A 99 6.32 0.63 -7.13
CA ALA A 99 4.93 0.99 -7.42
C ALA A 99 4.38 2.05 -6.43
N ALA A 100 4.73 1.95 -5.14
CA ALA A 100 4.35 2.94 -4.13
C ALA A 100 5.02 4.31 -4.38
N ALA A 101 6.31 4.32 -4.73
CA ALA A 101 7.04 5.55 -5.06
C ALA A 101 6.53 6.21 -6.36
N PHE A 102 5.88 5.46 -7.24
CA PHE A 102 5.26 5.98 -8.45
C PHE A 102 3.91 6.65 -8.21
N LEU A 103 3.21 6.33 -7.10
CA LEU A 103 1.85 6.78 -6.82
C LEU A 103 1.64 8.31 -6.83
N PRO A 104 2.60 9.16 -6.42
CA PRO A 104 2.44 10.62 -6.52
C PRO A 104 2.09 11.09 -7.93
N PHE A 105 2.69 10.51 -8.97
CA PHE A 105 2.41 10.90 -10.35
C PHE A 105 0.93 10.69 -10.77
N PRO A 106 0.30 9.50 -10.66
CA PRO A 106 -1.13 9.36 -10.95
C PRO A 106 -2.03 10.15 -10.00
N THR A 107 -1.55 10.52 -8.79
CA THR A 107 -2.28 11.40 -7.88
C THR A 107 -2.41 12.81 -8.44
N GLY A 108 -1.32 13.39 -8.95
CA GLY A 108 -1.33 14.70 -9.60
C GLY A 108 -2.21 14.69 -10.87
N VAL A 109 -2.06 13.65 -11.72
CA VAL A 109 -2.92 13.47 -12.91
C VAL A 109 -4.40 13.40 -12.53
N LEU A 110 -4.75 12.72 -11.44
CA LEU A 110 -6.13 12.62 -10.96
C LEU A 110 -6.64 13.99 -10.50
N ALA A 111 -5.84 14.75 -9.74
CA ALA A 111 -6.20 16.07 -9.26
C ALA A 111 -6.56 17.03 -10.40
N GLU A 112 -5.74 17.08 -11.45
CA GLU A 112 -5.97 17.93 -12.62
C GLU A 112 -7.17 17.46 -13.45
N ALA A 113 -7.34 16.14 -13.61
CA ALA A 113 -8.40 15.57 -14.44
C ALA A 113 -9.79 15.75 -13.85
N LEU A 114 -9.95 15.84 -12.53
CA LEU A 114 -11.27 16.00 -11.87
C LEU A 114 -12.00 17.30 -12.21
N THR A 115 -11.28 18.31 -12.73
CA THR A 115 -11.85 19.59 -13.20
C THR A 115 -11.78 19.76 -14.71
N ALA A 116 -11.20 18.79 -15.43
CA ALA A 116 -11.05 18.82 -16.88
C ALA A 116 -12.30 18.25 -17.61
N SER A 117 -12.11 17.42 -18.62
CA SER A 117 -13.19 16.80 -19.37
C SER A 117 -13.57 15.43 -18.78
N ASN A 118 -14.81 14.99 -19.00
CA ASN A 118 -15.28 13.65 -18.60
C ASN A 118 -14.40 12.51 -19.13
N ARG A 119 -13.74 12.67 -20.28
CA ARG A 119 -12.82 11.69 -20.85
C ARG A 119 -11.52 11.66 -20.04
N ALA A 120 -10.94 12.82 -19.71
CA ALA A 120 -9.74 12.93 -18.92
C ALA A 120 -9.96 12.34 -17.51
N GLU A 121 -11.07 12.71 -16.88
CA GLU A 121 -11.48 12.21 -15.56
C GLU A 121 -11.55 10.67 -15.53
N ARG A 122 -12.24 10.04 -16.49
CA ARG A 122 -12.33 8.57 -16.59
C ARG A 122 -10.95 7.91 -16.76
N THR A 123 -10.11 8.50 -17.62
CA THR A 123 -8.77 7.97 -17.87
C THR A 123 -7.89 8.07 -16.62
N ALA A 124 -7.93 9.21 -15.93
CA ALA A 124 -7.16 9.43 -14.71
C ALA A 124 -7.57 8.47 -13.57
N ILE A 125 -8.88 8.28 -13.39
CA ILE A 125 -9.43 7.33 -12.40
C ILE A 125 -9.00 5.89 -12.70
N ALA A 126 -9.06 5.49 -13.97
CA ALA A 126 -8.60 4.16 -14.39
C ALA A 126 -7.09 3.99 -14.15
N PHE A 127 -6.30 5.00 -14.47
CA PHE A 127 -4.85 4.99 -14.31
C PHE A 127 -4.44 4.95 -12.83
N TYR A 128 -5.05 5.80 -12.01
CA TYR A 128 -4.84 5.79 -10.55
C TYR A 128 -5.23 4.44 -9.95
N GLY A 129 -6.44 3.97 -10.26
CA GLY A 129 -6.94 2.70 -9.75
C GLY A 129 -6.09 1.49 -10.18
N ALA A 130 -5.61 1.48 -11.43
CA ALA A 130 -4.69 0.44 -11.91
C ALA A 130 -3.36 0.45 -11.14
N THR A 131 -2.81 1.64 -10.83
CA THR A 131 -1.60 1.77 -10.03
C THR A 131 -1.81 1.21 -8.62
N VAL A 132 -2.90 1.59 -7.95
CA VAL A 132 -3.22 1.07 -6.62
C VAL A 132 -3.47 -0.43 -6.64
N LEU A 133 -4.15 -0.94 -7.68
CA LEU A 133 -4.36 -2.39 -7.84
C LEU A 133 -3.04 -3.14 -7.95
N VAL A 134 -2.06 -2.62 -8.70
CA VAL A 134 -0.72 -3.23 -8.78
C VAL A 134 -0.05 -3.28 -7.41
N ILE A 135 -0.11 -2.19 -6.63
CA ILE A 135 0.42 -2.14 -5.26
C ILE A 135 -0.23 -3.21 -4.38
N GLU A 136 -1.56 -3.30 -4.38
CA GLU A 136 -2.30 -4.30 -3.60
C GLU A 136 -1.97 -5.74 -4.03
N LEU A 137 -1.85 -6.01 -5.32
CA LEU A 137 -1.49 -7.34 -5.84
C LEU A 137 -0.08 -7.74 -5.43
N LEU A 138 0.89 -6.83 -5.43
CA LEU A 138 2.26 -7.09 -4.98
C LEU A 138 2.29 -7.35 -3.46
N LEU A 139 1.55 -6.59 -2.67
CA LEU A 139 1.40 -6.83 -1.24
C LEU A 139 0.79 -8.21 -0.96
N VAL A 140 -0.29 -8.56 -1.66
CA VAL A 140 -0.95 -9.88 -1.55
C VAL A 140 0.01 -11.01 -1.99
N ALA A 141 0.81 -10.80 -3.05
CA ALA A 141 1.81 -11.77 -3.48
C ALA A 141 2.86 -12.02 -2.40
N GLY A 142 3.35 -10.95 -1.73
CA GLY A 142 4.26 -11.05 -0.59
C GLY A 142 3.66 -11.84 0.57
N VAL A 143 2.43 -11.51 0.97
CA VAL A 143 1.72 -12.23 2.04
C VAL A 143 1.52 -13.72 1.68
N ARG A 144 1.15 -14.04 0.43
CA ARG A 144 1.00 -15.42 -0.04
C ARG A 144 2.32 -16.18 -0.05
N HIS A 145 3.39 -15.52 -0.49
CA HIS A 145 4.73 -16.11 -0.47
C HIS A 145 5.12 -16.51 0.96
N VAL A 146 4.99 -15.61 1.93
CA VAL A 146 5.27 -15.89 3.35
C VAL A 146 4.37 -16.99 3.90
N ALA A 147 3.07 -16.99 3.58
CA ALA A 147 2.14 -18.03 4.02
C ALA A 147 2.48 -19.43 3.50
N SER A 148 3.12 -19.51 2.32
CA SER A 148 3.59 -20.79 1.73
C SER A 148 4.98 -21.21 2.22
N HIS A 149 5.71 -20.33 2.93
CA HIS A 149 7.05 -20.58 3.48
C HIS A 149 7.09 -20.25 4.98
N PRO A 150 6.51 -21.10 5.84
CA PRO A 150 6.44 -20.83 7.29
C PRO A 150 7.81 -20.72 7.99
N ASP A 151 8.87 -21.24 7.36
CA ASP A 151 10.25 -21.12 7.81
C ASP A 151 10.78 -19.67 7.80
N LEU A 152 10.15 -18.78 7.05
CA LEU A 152 10.45 -17.34 7.04
C LEU A 152 9.95 -16.64 8.31
N LEU A 153 8.98 -17.22 9.03
CA LEU A 153 8.34 -16.62 10.19
C LEU A 153 9.12 -16.90 11.47
N ILE A 154 9.02 -15.99 12.47
CA ILE A 154 9.53 -16.17 13.82
C ILE A 154 8.79 -17.32 14.47
N GLU A 155 7.45 -17.30 14.39
CA GLU A 155 6.57 -18.37 14.87
C GLU A 155 5.87 -19.01 13.66
N PRO A 156 6.18 -20.28 13.30
CA PRO A 156 5.55 -20.94 12.15
C PRO A 156 4.02 -21.01 12.23
N SER A 157 3.45 -21.02 13.44
CA SER A 157 2.00 -20.94 13.69
C SER A 157 1.37 -19.64 13.21
N ASP A 158 2.13 -18.55 13.09
CA ASP A 158 1.67 -17.27 12.55
C ASP A 158 1.25 -17.35 11.07
N ALA A 159 1.72 -18.38 10.34
CA ALA A 159 1.27 -18.62 8.98
C ALA A 159 -0.26 -18.83 8.90
N GLU A 160 -0.86 -19.38 9.95
CA GLU A 160 -2.32 -19.57 10.03
C GLU A 160 -3.07 -18.25 10.35
N ALA A 161 -2.38 -17.30 10.96
CA ALA A 161 -2.92 -15.99 11.30
C ALA A 161 -2.82 -14.98 10.14
N LEU A 162 -2.06 -15.29 9.08
CA LEU A 162 -1.97 -14.43 7.91
C LEU A 162 -3.31 -14.37 7.16
N PRO A 163 -3.64 -13.22 6.53
CA PRO A 163 -4.97 -12.97 5.93
C PRO A 163 -5.38 -13.93 4.81
N THR A 164 -4.48 -14.79 4.35
CA THR A 164 -4.69 -15.71 3.22
C THR A 164 -5.43 -16.98 3.58
N ARG A 165 -5.66 -17.33 4.87
CA ARG A 165 -6.33 -18.56 5.29
C ARG A 165 -7.73 -18.31 5.82
N ARG A 166 -8.69 -18.90 5.17
CA ARG A 166 -10.17 -19.08 5.33
C ARG A 166 -11.01 -18.13 6.22
N ARG A 167 -10.55 -17.56 7.30
CA ARG A 167 -11.42 -16.75 8.21
C ARG A 167 -11.32 -15.22 7.98
N HIS A 168 -10.22 -14.75 7.36
CA HIS A 168 -10.01 -13.34 7.00
C HIS A 168 -10.12 -13.11 5.48
N GLU A 169 -10.30 -14.16 4.67
CA GLU A 169 -10.41 -14.12 3.22
C GLU A 169 -11.47 -13.13 2.73
N ARG A 170 -12.65 -13.08 3.38
CA ARG A 170 -13.73 -12.19 2.92
C ARG A 170 -13.34 -10.72 2.95
N ARG A 171 -12.55 -10.25 3.95
CA ARG A 171 -12.14 -8.84 4.04
C ARG A 171 -10.95 -8.50 3.14
N GLY A 172 -9.98 -9.41 3.01
CA GLY A 172 -8.86 -9.24 2.09
C GLY A 172 -9.33 -9.22 0.63
N TRP A 173 -10.23 -10.14 0.26
CA TRP A 173 -10.85 -10.19 -1.06
C TRP A 173 -11.71 -8.96 -1.35
N PHE A 174 -12.41 -8.42 -0.33
CA PHE A 174 -13.20 -7.21 -0.50
C PHE A 174 -12.35 -6.03 -0.97
N ARG A 175 -11.19 -5.80 -0.38
CA ARG A 175 -10.26 -4.74 -0.82
C ARG A 175 -9.73 -5.01 -2.23
N THR A 176 -9.25 -6.22 -2.50
CA THR A 176 -8.71 -6.59 -3.82
C THR A 176 -9.77 -6.49 -4.91
N LEU A 177 -11.05 -6.75 -4.61
CA LEU A 177 -12.15 -6.63 -5.57
C LEU A 177 -12.75 -5.21 -5.61
N ALA A 178 -12.65 -4.43 -4.54
CA ALA A 178 -13.20 -3.09 -4.47
C ALA A 178 -12.51 -2.14 -5.47
N TYR A 179 -11.19 -2.25 -5.66
CA TYR A 179 -10.48 -1.42 -6.64
C TYR A 179 -10.87 -1.71 -8.08
N PRO A 180 -10.87 -2.97 -8.60
CA PRO A 180 -11.39 -3.24 -9.95
C PRO A 180 -12.84 -2.85 -10.13
N ALA A 181 -13.68 -3.05 -9.11
CA ALA A 181 -15.08 -2.64 -9.15
C ALA A 181 -15.22 -1.11 -9.21
N ALA A 182 -14.43 -0.37 -8.42
CA ALA A 182 -14.42 1.09 -8.45
C ALA A 182 -13.87 1.63 -9.77
N ILE A 183 -12.85 0.99 -10.36
CA ILE A 183 -12.34 1.32 -11.69
C ILE A 183 -13.45 1.13 -12.74
N ALA A 184 -14.09 -0.04 -12.78
CA ALA A 184 -15.16 -0.34 -13.73
C ALA A 184 -16.32 0.64 -13.56
N PHE A 185 -16.74 0.92 -12.33
CA PHE A 185 -17.81 1.85 -12.02
C PHE A 185 -17.45 3.30 -12.42
N GLY A 186 -16.22 3.74 -12.15
CA GLY A 186 -15.72 5.07 -12.51
C GLY A 186 -15.65 5.27 -14.02
N ILE A 187 -15.24 4.25 -14.78
CA ILE A 187 -15.19 4.29 -16.24
C ILE A 187 -16.60 4.35 -16.84
N ILE A 188 -17.55 3.59 -16.28
CA ILE A 188 -18.89 3.38 -16.89
C ILE A 188 -19.86 4.48 -16.51
N ALA A 189 -19.93 4.88 -15.22
CA ALA A 189 -21.05 5.66 -14.70
C ALA A 189 -20.65 7.02 -14.09
N PHE A 190 -19.93 7.01 -12.97
CA PHE A 190 -19.72 8.21 -12.15
C PHE A 190 -18.27 8.32 -11.65
N PRO A 191 -17.38 8.98 -12.41
CA PRO A 191 -15.95 9.08 -12.04
C PRO A 191 -15.72 9.65 -10.63
N LYS A 192 -16.40 10.71 -10.25
CA LYS A 192 -16.27 11.36 -8.93
C LYS A 192 -16.64 10.42 -7.76
N VAL A 193 -17.64 9.55 -7.99
CA VAL A 193 -18.01 8.52 -6.99
C VAL A 193 -16.90 7.48 -6.82
N ALA A 194 -16.22 7.11 -7.91
CA ALA A 194 -15.08 6.19 -7.82
C ALA A 194 -13.92 6.78 -6.99
N ALA A 195 -13.63 8.09 -7.13
CA ALA A 195 -12.63 8.77 -6.30
C ALA A 195 -13.00 8.71 -4.80
N VAL A 196 -14.28 8.89 -4.46
CA VAL A 196 -14.78 8.73 -3.09
C VAL A 196 -14.67 7.29 -2.60
N ILE A 197 -14.96 6.30 -3.45
CA ILE A 197 -14.81 4.88 -3.10
C ILE A 197 -13.33 4.57 -2.80
N TYR A 198 -12.38 5.10 -3.59
CA TYR A 198 -10.95 4.94 -3.31
C TYR A 198 -10.59 5.48 -1.93
N LEU A 199 -11.07 6.69 -1.58
CA LEU A 199 -10.84 7.27 -0.27
C LEU A 199 -11.40 6.39 0.86
N VAL A 200 -12.64 5.91 0.73
CA VAL A 200 -13.28 5.06 1.74
C VAL A 200 -12.51 3.75 1.93
N VAL A 201 -12.11 3.09 0.85
CA VAL A 201 -11.34 1.83 0.91
C VAL A 201 -9.96 2.05 1.54
N ALA A 202 -9.30 3.17 1.21
CA ALA A 202 -8.01 3.51 1.77
C ALA A 202 -8.11 3.85 3.28
N ALA A 203 -9.11 4.64 3.68
CA ALA A 203 -9.35 4.99 5.08
C ALA A 203 -9.74 3.77 5.92
N GLU A 204 -10.58 2.86 5.39
CA GLU A 204 -10.90 1.59 6.03
C GLU A 204 -9.63 0.76 6.29
N GLY A 205 -8.70 0.75 5.33
CA GLY A 205 -7.41 0.08 5.48
C GLY A 205 -6.62 0.58 6.68
N VAL A 206 -6.50 1.90 6.86
CA VAL A 206 -5.78 2.49 7.99
C VAL A 206 -6.49 2.20 9.31
N LEU A 207 -7.82 2.38 9.39
CA LEU A 207 -8.59 2.20 10.62
C LEU A 207 -8.63 0.73 11.08
N LEU A 208 -8.77 -0.22 10.15
CA LEU A 208 -8.89 -1.64 10.52
C LEU A 208 -7.56 -2.33 10.75
N LEU A 209 -6.50 -1.92 10.03
CA LEU A 209 -5.16 -2.50 10.20
C LEU A 209 -4.41 -1.84 11.37
N GLY A 210 -4.60 -0.54 11.60
CA GLY A 210 -3.98 0.19 12.71
C GLY A 210 -4.61 -0.09 14.08
N GLY A 211 -5.87 -0.56 14.14
CA GLY A 211 -6.62 -0.78 15.39
C GLY A 211 -6.41 -2.15 16.06
N ARG A 212 -5.49 -3.00 15.61
CA ARG A 212 -5.19 -4.28 16.27
C ARG A 212 -3.90 -4.18 17.08
N PRO A 213 -3.96 -4.01 18.42
CA PRO A 213 -2.81 -4.28 19.26
C PRO A 213 -2.58 -5.80 19.29
N GLY A 214 -1.85 -6.32 18.29
CA GLY A 214 -1.36 -7.69 18.28
C GLY A 214 -0.12 -7.84 19.14
N PHE A 215 -0.10 -7.25 20.34
CA PHE A 215 1.02 -7.41 21.26
C PHE A 215 0.50 -7.83 22.64
N SER A 216 0.10 -9.10 22.77
CA SER A 216 0.20 -9.74 24.07
C SER A 216 1.67 -10.06 24.30
N LEU A 217 2.37 -9.18 25.01
CA LEU A 217 3.62 -9.51 25.66
C LEU A 217 3.38 -10.81 26.44
N GLY A 218 3.92 -11.93 25.93
CA GLY A 218 3.98 -13.17 26.65
C GLY A 218 4.56 -12.90 28.03
N ARG A 219 3.73 -12.94 29.06
CA ARG A 219 4.18 -12.99 30.46
C ARG A 219 5.13 -14.18 30.55
N ARG A 220 6.42 -13.92 30.51
CA ARG A 220 7.41 -14.85 31.03
C ARG A 220 7.00 -15.12 32.48
N ARG A 221 6.36 -16.26 32.74
CA ARG A 221 6.29 -16.81 34.09
C ARG A 221 7.71 -17.16 34.45
N ILE A 222 8.34 -16.28 35.22
CA ILE A 222 9.51 -16.64 36.05
C ILE A 222 8.94 -17.59 37.08
N ARG A 223 9.17 -18.90 36.90
CA ARG A 223 9.04 -19.87 37.98
C ARG A 223 10.34 -19.75 38.77
N GLY A 224 10.24 -19.21 39.99
CA GLY A 224 11.21 -19.40 41.08
C GLY A 224 11.15 -20.85 41.59
#